data_8bab7be8836f72a0682c82d97a2dc20c
#
_entry.id   8bab7be8836f72a0682c82d97a2dc20c
#
_cell.length_a   1.000
_cell.length_b   1.000
_cell.length_c   1.000
_cell.angle_alpha   90.00
_cell.angle_beta   90.00
_cell.angle_gamma   90.00
#
_symmetry.space_group_name_H-M   'P 1'
#
loop_
_entity.id
_entity.type
_entity.pdbx_description
1 polymer ?
#
loop_
_entity_poly.entity_id
_entity_poly.type
_entity_poly.pdbx_seq_one_letter_code
_entity_poly.pdbx_strand_id
1 'polypeptide(L)'
;ERCPLGLRVMAAGKDYFVDKAPMTTPDQLAAARRAVVETGRKYMVYYSERLHNEAATLADELIRRGEIGRVLHMEGFGPHRLGNARPDWFYQKACCGGILCDIGSHQLEQFLYFTGAEDADITFAHKANYAHPGHPEFEDFGECTAAASNGATGYFRVDWFTPDGLRNWGDGRTFILGTDGYIELRKYIDLAADKKQENMVYWANRKGEFRFDATGQVGFPFFTRLIRDCIDRTETAMTQKHAFKAAELCLKAQALADEEI
;
A
#
# COMPACT_ATOMS: atom_id res chain seq x y z
N GLU A 1 0.38 -12.46 -14.55
CA GLU A 1 -0.72 -13.47 -14.63
C GLU A 1 -1.78 -13.36 -13.52
N ARG A 2 -1.61 -12.49 -12.50
CA ARG A 2 -2.51 -12.41 -11.33
C ARG A 2 -3.96 -12.11 -11.73
N CYS A 3 -4.20 -11.06 -12.51
CA CYS A 3 -5.56 -10.70 -12.90
C CYS A 3 -6.21 -11.75 -13.82
N PRO A 4 -5.60 -12.22 -14.91
CA PRO A 4 -6.18 -13.30 -15.73
C PRO A 4 -6.53 -14.56 -14.95
N LEU A 5 -5.69 -14.94 -13.98
CA LEU A 5 -5.99 -16.06 -13.09
C LEU A 5 -7.22 -15.77 -12.21
N GLY A 6 -7.31 -14.57 -11.63
CA GLY A 6 -8.45 -14.15 -10.82
C GLY A 6 -9.78 -14.20 -11.59
N LEU A 7 -9.78 -13.73 -12.85
CA LEU A 7 -10.96 -13.81 -13.71
C LEU A 7 -11.44 -15.26 -13.93
N ARG A 8 -10.49 -16.18 -14.17
CA ARG A 8 -10.80 -17.61 -14.33
C ARG A 8 -11.34 -18.23 -13.03
N VAL A 9 -10.77 -17.87 -11.87
CA VAL A 9 -11.22 -18.34 -10.55
C VAL A 9 -12.65 -17.87 -10.27
N MET A 10 -12.94 -16.59 -10.52
CA MET A 10 -14.30 -16.05 -10.32
C MET A 10 -15.30 -16.65 -11.29
N ALA A 11 -14.94 -16.87 -12.58
CA ALA A 11 -15.77 -17.57 -13.54
C ALA A 11 -16.10 -19.02 -13.13
N ALA A 12 -15.19 -19.67 -12.38
CA ALA A 12 -15.40 -20.97 -11.77
C ALA A 12 -16.22 -20.92 -10.46
N GLY A 13 -16.81 -19.77 -10.13
CA GLY A 13 -17.67 -19.57 -8.95
C GLY A 13 -16.95 -19.49 -7.62
N LYS A 14 -15.65 -19.14 -7.61
CA LYS A 14 -14.82 -19.02 -6.40
C LYS A 14 -14.41 -17.58 -6.15
N ASP A 15 -14.25 -17.21 -4.88
CA ASP A 15 -13.60 -15.96 -4.50
C ASP A 15 -12.10 -16.04 -4.76
N TYR A 16 -11.49 -14.92 -5.12
CA TYR A 16 -10.07 -14.83 -5.44
C TYR A 16 -9.35 -13.88 -4.47
N PHE A 17 -8.23 -14.31 -3.97
CA PHE A 17 -7.33 -13.52 -3.11
C PHE A 17 -5.94 -13.49 -3.72
N VAL A 18 -5.34 -12.30 -3.81
CA VAL A 18 -4.06 -12.09 -4.49
C VAL A 18 -3.22 -11.05 -3.78
N ASP A 19 -1.91 -11.22 -3.85
CA ASP A 19 -0.95 -10.20 -3.44
C ASP A 19 -0.94 -9.01 -4.44
N LYS A 20 -0.43 -7.87 -4.00
CA LYS A 20 -0.13 -6.70 -4.84
C LYS A 20 0.92 -7.07 -5.92
N ALA A 21 1.10 -6.40 -7.01
CA ALA A 21 0.15 -5.58 -7.73
C ALA A 21 -0.94 -6.46 -8.35
N PRO A 22 -2.21 -6.21 -8.07
CA PRO A 22 -3.27 -7.11 -8.53
C PRO A 22 -3.51 -7.03 -10.04
N MET A 23 -3.25 -5.88 -10.63
CA MET A 23 -3.40 -5.58 -12.05
C MET A 23 -2.21 -4.74 -12.53
N THR A 24 -1.82 -4.92 -13.79
CA THR A 24 -0.73 -4.18 -14.44
C THR A 24 -1.22 -3.29 -15.60
N THR A 25 -2.51 -3.35 -15.93
CA THR A 25 -3.11 -2.52 -16.98
C THR A 25 -4.52 -2.04 -16.61
N PRO A 26 -4.99 -0.89 -17.15
CA PRO A 26 -6.37 -0.41 -16.98
C PRO A 26 -7.41 -1.41 -17.48
N ASP A 27 -7.13 -2.15 -18.55
CA ASP A 27 -8.05 -3.17 -19.10
C ASP A 27 -8.26 -4.33 -18.13
N GLN A 28 -7.19 -4.76 -17.44
CA GLN A 28 -7.29 -5.77 -16.38
C GLN A 28 -8.16 -5.28 -15.22
N LEU A 29 -8.01 -4.03 -14.79
CA LEU A 29 -8.85 -3.44 -13.75
C LEU A 29 -10.31 -3.38 -14.17
N ALA A 30 -10.59 -2.93 -15.40
CA ALA A 30 -11.94 -2.90 -15.95
C ALA A 30 -12.56 -4.31 -16.03
N ALA A 31 -11.79 -5.31 -16.46
CA ALA A 31 -12.23 -6.69 -16.51
C ALA A 31 -12.52 -7.27 -15.10
N ALA A 32 -11.67 -6.99 -14.12
CA ALA A 32 -11.89 -7.44 -12.74
C ALA A 32 -13.15 -6.81 -12.12
N ARG A 33 -13.39 -5.50 -12.35
CA ARG A 33 -14.62 -4.81 -11.92
C ARG A 33 -15.86 -5.46 -12.51
N ARG A 34 -15.86 -5.76 -13.83
CA ARG A 34 -16.98 -6.46 -14.49
C ARG A 34 -17.19 -7.84 -13.91
N ALA A 35 -16.12 -8.63 -13.75
CA ALA A 35 -16.22 -9.99 -13.24
C ALA A 35 -16.79 -10.06 -11.81
N VAL A 36 -16.47 -9.10 -10.93
CA VAL A 36 -17.08 -9.01 -9.59
C VAL A 36 -18.60 -8.83 -9.70
N VAL A 37 -19.07 -7.95 -10.59
CA VAL A 37 -20.50 -7.69 -10.80
C VAL A 37 -21.20 -8.91 -11.41
N GLU A 38 -20.62 -9.49 -12.44
CA GLU A 38 -21.22 -10.61 -13.22
C GLU A 38 -21.29 -11.92 -12.41
N THR A 39 -20.25 -12.19 -11.62
CA THR A 39 -20.14 -13.46 -10.88
C THR A 39 -20.64 -13.39 -9.44
N GLY A 40 -20.76 -12.19 -8.87
CA GLY A 40 -20.99 -11.99 -7.44
C GLY A 40 -19.85 -12.53 -6.56
N ARG A 41 -18.67 -12.79 -7.13
CA ARG A 41 -17.48 -13.26 -6.42
C ARG A 41 -16.59 -12.10 -6.01
N LYS A 42 -15.74 -12.35 -5.02
CA LYS A 42 -14.81 -11.33 -4.50
C LYS A 42 -13.47 -11.40 -5.20
N TYR A 43 -12.91 -10.24 -5.52
CA TYR A 43 -11.53 -10.05 -5.92
C TYR A 43 -10.81 -9.31 -4.79
N MET A 44 -10.09 -10.01 -3.95
CA MET A 44 -9.48 -9.46 -2.73
C MET A 44 -7.99 -9.29 -2.91
N VAL A 45 -7.46 -8.14 -2.46
CA VAL A 45 -6.05 -7.77 -2.64
C VAL A 45 -5.35 -7.64 -1.28
N TYR A 46 -4.14 -8.16 -1.20
CA TYR A 46 -3.32 -8.11 0.00
C TYR A 46 -2.32 -6.96 -0.04
N TYR A 47 -2.70 -5.84 0.53
CA TYR A 47 -1.80 -4.70 0.77
C TYR A 47 -1.14 -4.85 2.15
N SER A 48 -0.14 -5.75 2.22
CA SER A 48 0.43 -6.25 3.48
C SER A 48 1.01 -5.17 4.39
N GLU A 49 1.55 -4.07 3.85
CA GLU A 49 2.15 -3.00 4.67
C GLU A 49 1.15 -2.29 5.60
N ARG A 50 -0.14 -2.38 5.33
CA ARG A 50 -1.19 -1.99 6.26
C ARG A 50 -1.86 -3.19 6.90
N LEU A 51 -2.24 -4.18 6.11
CA LEU A 51 -3.09 -5.29 6.55
C LEU A 51 -2.37 -6.29 7.46
N HIS A 52 -1.03 -6.30 7.43
CA HIS A 52 -0.20 -7.17 8.25
C HIS A 52 0.93 -6.39 8.93
N ASN A 53 0.57 -5.25 9.52
CA ASN A 53 1.49 -4.41 10.26
C ASN A 53 0.79 -3.84 11.50
N GLU A 54 1.33 -4.13 12.69
CA GLU A 54 0.72 -3.74 13.96
C GLU A 54 0.77 -2.23 14.20
N ALA A 55 1.83 -1.54 13.74
CA ALA A 55 1.89 -0.08 13.83
C ALA A 55 0.79 0.57 12.98
N ALA A 56 0.53 0.05 11.77
CA ALA A 56 -0.56 0.52 10.92
C ALA A 56 -1.95 0.23 11.53
N THR A 57 -2.10 -0.92 12.20
CA THR A 57 -3.34 -1.27 12.90
C THR A 57 -3.60 -0.33 14.08
N LEU A 58 -2.57 0.01 14.86
CA LEU A 58 -2.69 0.99 15.95
C LEU A 58 -2.97 2.40 15.44
N ALA A 59 -2.33 2.82 14.33
CA ALA A 59 -2.60 4.12 13.73
C ALA A 59 -4.07 4.28 13.31
N ASP A 60 -4.66 3.24 12.70
CA ASP A 60 -6.09 3.21 12.39
C ASP A 60 -6.95 3.44 13.65
N GLU A 61 -6.61 2.79 14.75
CA GLU A 61 -7.32 2.96 16.01
C GLU A 61 -7.19 4.39 16.56
N LEU A 62 -5.99 4.97 16.55
CA LEU A 62 -5.75 6.34 17.00
C LEU A 62 -6.51 7.36 16.14
N ILE A 63 -6.52 7.20 14.81
CA ILE A 63 -7.26 8.06 13.88
C ILE A 63 -8.77 7.95 14.15
N ARG A 64 -9.32 6.74 14.28
CA ARG A 64 -10.74 6.53 14.57
C ARG A 64 -11.17 7.08 15.93
N ARG A 65 -10.26 7.11 16.91
CA ARG A 65 -10.51 7.75 18.21
C ARG A 65 -10.39 9.29 18.17
N GLY A 66 -10.01 9.87 17.02
CA GLY A 66 -9.86 11.30 16.85
C GLY A 66 -8.61 11.89 17.53
N GLU A 67 -7.59 11.08 17.85
CA GLU A 67 -6.40 11.52 18.58
C GLU A 67 -5.60 12.60 17.85
N ILE A 68 -5.70 12.68 16.53
CA ILE A 68 -5.03 13.71 15.71
C ILE A 68 -6.02 14.60 14.94
N GLY A 69 -7.33 14.46 15.20
CA GLY A 69 -8.37 15.18 14.45
C GLY A 69 -8.52 14.66 13.01
N ARG A 70 -8.91 15.53 12.08
CA ARG A 70 -9.05 15.17 10.66
C ARG A 70 -7.67 15.09 10.00
N VAL A 71 -7.42 14.02 9.26
CA VAL A 71 -6.17 13.83 8.50
C VAL A 71 -6.09 14.85 7.36
N LEU A 72 -4.97 15.54 7.27
CA LEU A 72 -4.69 16.60 6.29
C LEU A 72 -3.67 16.17 5.24
N HIS A 73 -2.64 15.44 5.67
CA HIS A 73 -1.52 15.07 4.84
C HIS A 73 -0.91 13.75 5.27
N MET A 74 -0.39 12.99 4.31
CA MET A 74 0.34 11.75 4.58
C MET A 74 1.61 11.69 3.74
N GLU A 75 2.73 11.36 4.37
CA GLU A 75 3.97 10.96 3.69
C GLU A 75 4.22 9.48 3.92
N GLY A 76 4.57 8.77 2.85
CA GLY A 76 4.84 7.34 2.90
C GLY A 76 6.16 6.99 2.22
N PHE A 77 7.00 6.21 2.92
CA PHE A 77 8.28 5.73 2.41
C PHE A 77 8.30 4.21 2.43
N GLY A 78 8.44 3.61 1.25
CA GLY A 78 8.44 2.15 1.06
C GLY A 78 9.74 1.65 0.42
N PRO A 79 10.91 1.85 1.06
CA PRO A 79 12.14 1.27 0.55
C PRO A 79 12.14 -0.24 0.75
N HIS A 80 12.58 -0.98 -0.28
CA HIS A 80 12.69 -2.44 -0.25
C HIS A 80 14.11 -2.88 -0.62
N ARG A 81 14.50 -4.06 -0.12
CA ARG A 81 15.73 -4.71 -0.59
C ARG A 81 15.41 -5.51 -1.85
N LEU A 82 16.15 -5.24 -2.93
CA LEU A 82 16.01 -5.99 -4.17
C LEU A 82 16.41 -7.45 -3.98
N GLY A 83 17.52 -7.70 -3.27
CA GLY A 83 18.11 -9.03 -3.12
C GLY A 83 18.72 -9.57 -4.44
N ASN A 84 19.28 -10.76 -4.39
CA ASN A 84 20.06 -11.32 -5.51
C ASN A 84 19.32 -12.44 -6.27
N ALA A 85 18.07 -12.73 -5.93
CA ALA A 85 17.36 -13.92 -6.44
C ALA A 85 16.02 -13.59 -7.09
N ARG A 86 15.95 -12.46 -7.83
CA ARG A 86 14.74 -12.13 -8.58
C ARG A 86 14.72 -12.87 -9.91
N PRO A 87 13.59 -13.47 -10.32
CA PRO A 87 13.48 -14.10 -11.64
C PRO A 87 13.43 -13.03 -12.74
N ASP A 88 13.82 -13.42 -13.97
CA ASP A 88 13.93 -12.49 -15.11
C ASP A 88 12.65 -11.69 -15.38
N TRP A 89 11.48 -12.31 -15.22
CA TRP A 89 10.20 -11.62 -15.43
C TRP A 89 9.98 -10.44 -14.48
N PHE A 90 10.64 -10.41 -13.33
CA PHE A 90 10.55 -9.33 -12.36
C PHE A 90 11.07 -8.00 -12.90
N TYR A 91 12.05 -8.07 -13.79
CA TYR A 91 12.67 -6.91 -14.44
C TYR A 91 11.93 -6.46 -15.71
N GLN A 92 10.85 -7.15 -16.10
CA GLN A 92 10.05 -6.84 -17.27
C GLN A 92 8.81 -6.05 -16.85
N LYS A 93 8.67 -4.83 -17.36
CA LYS A 93 7.56 -3.94 -16.99
C LYS A 93 6.19 -4.53 -17.28
N ALA A 94 6.02 -5.21 -18.41
CA ALA A 94 4.78 -5.89 -18.75
C ALA A 94 4.35 -6.94 -17.72
N CYS A 95 5.28 -7.49 -16.93
CA CYS A 95 5.02 -8.51 -15.92
C CYS A 95 4.79 -7.93 -14.52
N CYS A 96 5.56 -6.90 -14.13
CA CYS A 96 5.49 -6.31 -12.78
C CYS A 96 4.57 -5.08 -12.70
N GLY A 97 4.34 -4.38 -13.83
CA GLY A 97 3.50 -3.18 -13.89
C GLY A 97 4.20 -1.87 -13.53
N GLY A 98 5.51 -1.91 -13.24
CA GLY A 98 6.29 -0.76 -12.77
C GLY A 98 6.29 -0.62 -11.24
N ILE A 99 7.21 0.21 -10.73
CA ILE A 99 7.45 0.33 -9.28
C ILE A 99 6.27 0.98 -8.54
N LEU A 100 5.56 1.91 -9.20
CA LEU A 100 4.40 2.57 -8.60
C LEU A 100 3.18 1.63 -8.51
N CYS A 101 3.08 0.63 -9.40
CA CYS A 101 2.10 -0.44 -9.26
C CYS A 101 2.56 -1.53 -8.28
N ASP A 102 3.85 -1.82 -8.18
CA ASP A 102 4.36 -2.84 -7.27
C ASP A 102 4.44 -2.32 -5.82
N ILE A 103 5.44 -1.54 -5.46
CA ILE A 103 5.61 -1.05 -4.08
C ILE A 103 4.68 0.14 -3.81
N GLY A 104 4.49 1.05 -4.77
CA GLY A 104 3.64 2.22 -4.62
C GLY A 104 2.19 1.89 -4.24
N SER A 105 1.73 0.69 -4.60
CA SER A 105 0.38 0.22 -4.25
C SER A 105 0.12 0.20 -2.74
N HIS A 106 1.12 -0.12 -1.93
CA HIS A 106 0.99 -0.07 -0.48
C HIS A 106 0.79 1.35 0.04
N GLN A 107 1.46 2.33 -0.57
CA GLN A 107 1.40 3.72 -0.12
C GLN A 107 0.07 4.37 -0.50
N LEU A 108 -0.37 4.19 -1.74
CA LEU A 108 -1.63 4.75 -2.24
C LEU A 108 -2.86 4.11 -1.56
N GLU A 109 -2.80 2.81 -1.25
CA GLU A 109 -3.84 2.13 -0.47
C GLU A 109 -3.93 2.70 0.95
N GLN A 110 -2.79 2.87 1.64
CA GLN A 110 -2.74 3.47 2.97
C GLN A 110 -3.23 4.93 2.98
N PHE A 111 -2.89 5.69 1.94
CA PHE A 111 -3.35 7.07 1.78
C PHE A 111 -4.87 7.17 1.75
N LEU A 112 -5.53 6.40 0.88
CA LEU A 112 -6.99 6.36 0.84
C LEU A 112 -7.59 5.93 2.19
N TYR A 113 -6.98 4.93 2.81
CA TYR A 113 -7.50 4.38 4.06
C TYR A 113 -7.39 5.35 5.23
N PHE A 114 -6.19 5.88 5.51
CA PHE A 114 -5.95 6.75 6.66
C PHE A 114 -6.56 8.14 6.51
N THR A 115 -6.69 8.63 5.28
CA THR A 115 -7.41 9.90 5.04
C THR A 115 -8.93 9.73 5.05
N GLY A 116 -9.44 8.50 4.92
CA GLY A 116 -10.85 8.22 4.74
C GLY A 116 -11.40 8.69 3.39
N ALA A 117 -10.53 8.91 2.40
CA ALA A 117 -10.94 9.36 1.08
C ALA A 117 -11.45 8.20 0.22
N GLU A 118 -12.56 8.42 -0.48
CA GLU A 118 -13.11 7.46 -1.43
C GLU A 118 -12.52 7.58 -2.84
N ASP A 119 -11.91 8.73 -3.14
CA ASP A 119 -11.30 9.04 -4.42
C ASP A 119 -10.12 10.00 -4.25
N ALA A 120 -9.20 9.99 -5.23
CA ALA A 120 -8.06 10.90 -5.30
C ALA A 120 -7.57 11.01 -6.74
N ASP A 121 -6.81 12.09 -7.01
CA ASP A 121 -6.07 12.29 -8.24
C ASP A 121 -4.57 12.24 -7.97
N ILE A 122 -3.80 11.72 -8.92
CA ILE A 122 -2.34 11.80 -8.94
C ILE A 122 -1.94 13.13 -9.55
N THR A 123 -1.21 13.95 -8.81
CA THR A 123 -0.83 15.31 -9.23
C THR A 123 0.59 15.42 -9.75
N PHE A 124 1.43 14.43 -9.42
CA PHE A 124 2.80 14.27 -9.90
C PHE A 124 3.18 12.79 -9.77
N ALA A 125 3.97 12.29 -10.70
CA ALA A 125 4.61 10.99 -10.58
C ALA A 125 5.93 10.96 -11.35
N HIS A 126 6.96 10.35 -10.78
CA HIS A 126 8.27 10.18 -11.38
C HIS A 126 8.79 8.77 -11.13
N LYS A 127 9.57 8.25 -12.06
CA LYS A 127 10.27 6.96 -11.95
C LYS A 127 11.67 7.04 -12.52
N ALA A 128 12.55 6.18 -12.05
CA ALA A 128 13.91 6.09 -12.58
C ALA A 128 14.49 4.69 -12.47
N ASN A 129 15.53 4.44 -13.25
CA ASN A 129 16.46 3.34 -13.10
C ASN A 129 17.86 3.92 -12.88
N TYR A 130 18.24 4.11 -11.63
CA TYR A 130 19.50 4.76 -11.27
C TYR A 130 20.69 3.80 -11.21
N ALA A 131 20.47 2.53 -10.88
CA ALA A 131 21.55 1.62 -10.53
C ALA A 131 21.52 0.27 -11.26
N HIS A 132 20.53 0.01 -12.12
CA HIS A 132 20.34 -1.29 -12.76
C HIS A 132 20.34 -1.20 -14.30
N PRO A 133 21.41 -0.67 -14.95
CA PRO A 133 21.41 -0.44 -16.40
C PRO A 133 21.33 -1.73 -17.24
N GLY A 134 21.64 -2.90 -16.64
CA GLY A 134 21.45 -4.21 -17.28
C GLY A 134 20.00 -4.65 -17.45
N HIS A 135 19.05 -3.95 -16.83
CA HIS A 135 17.62 -4.19 -16.89
C HIS A 135 16.88 -2.90 -17.26
N PRO A 136 16.84 -2.50 -18.53
CA PRO A 136 16.39 -1.17 -18.96
C PRO A 136 14.89 -0.90 -18.68
N GLU A 137 14.08 -1.93 -18.55
CA GLU A 137 12.66 -1.79 -18.19
C GLU A 137 12.43 -1.75 -16.67
N PHE A 138 13.47 -2.01 -15.87
CA PHE A 138 13.35 -2.03 -14.42
C PHE A 138 13.37 -0.62 -13.86
N GLU A 139 12.47 -0.38 -12.94
CA GLU A 139 12.37 0.88 -12.21
C GLU A 139 12.81 0.61 -10.76
N ASP A 140 13.94 1.19 -10.34
CA ASP A 140 14.49 1.02 -8.99
C ASP A 140 14.12 2.17 -8.04
N PHE A 141 13.51 3.22 -8.58
CA PHE A 141 13.01 4.37 -7.86
C PHE A 141 11.66 4.83 -8.44
N GLY A 142 10.75 5.24 -7.56
CA GLY A 142 9.49 5.87 -7.93
C GLY A 142 8.97 6.79 -6.84
N GLU A 143 8.34 7.88 -7.25
CA GLU A 143 7.65 8.80 -6.35
C GLU A 143 6.38 9.35 -6.97
N CYS A 144 5.43 9.73 -6.13
CA CYS A 144 4.23 10.41 -6.59
C CYS A 144 3.60 11.27 -5.50
N THR A 145 2.77 12.22 -5.93
CA THR A 145 1.87 12.98 -5.05
C THR A 145 0.41 12.75 -5.41
N ALA A 146 -0.43 12.81 -4.41
CA ALA A 146 -1.87 12.63 -4.57
C ALA A 146 -2.67 13.72 -3.84
N ALA A 147 -3.81 14.09 -4.43
CA ALA A 147 -4.80 14.97 -3.81
C ALA A 147 -6.13 14.22 -3.68
N ALA A 148 -6.59 14.02 -2.46
CA ALA A 148 -7.81 13.30 -2.16
C ALA A 148 -9.07 14.16 -2.31
N SER A 149 -10.20 13.55 -2.63
CA SER A 149 -11.50 14.21 -2.79
C SER A 149 -12.00 14.95 -1.54
N ASN A 150 -11.50 14.58 -0.36
CA ASN A 150 -11.80 15.26 0.91
C ASN A 150 -10.80 16.37 1.28
N GLY A 151 -9.88 16.73 0.36
CA GLY A 151 -8.89 17.79 0.50
C GLY A 151 -7.58 17.36 1.18
N ALA A 152 -7.43 16.12 1.60
CA ALA A 152 -6.14 15.62 2.08
C ALA A 152 -5.14 15.46 0.92
N THR A 153 -3.85 15.62 1.22
CA THR A 153 -2.77 15.46 0.23
C THR A 153 -1.79 14.38 0.66
N GLY A 154 -0.98 13.86 -0.26
CA GLY A 154 0.03 12.87 0.06
C GLY A 154 1.26 12.95 -0.82
N TYR A 155 2.40 12.53 -0.27
CA TYR A 155 3.66 12.31 -0.98
C TYR A 155 4.16 10.90 -0.67
N PHE A 156 4.58 10.17 -1.71
CA PHE A 156 5.03 8.80 -1.59
C PHE A 156 6.31 8.58 -2.38
N ARG A 157 7.28 7.93 -1.73
CA ARG A 157 8.52 7.47 -2.36
C ARG A 157 8.69 5.98 -2.13
N VAL A 158 9.02 5.26 -3.17
CA VAL A 158 9.30 3.82 -3.15
C VAL A 158 10.59 3.52 -3.91
N ASP A 159 11.36 2.56 -3.44
CA ASP A 159 12.67 2.27 -4.04
C ASP A 159 13.16 0.85 -3.72
N TRP A 160 14.17 0.39 -4.48
CA TRP A 160 14.87 -0.89 -4.26
C TRP A 160 16.27 -0.67 -3.67
N PHE A 161 16.45 0.40 -2.85
CA PHE A 161 17.76 0.81 -2.32
C PHE A 161 17.96 0.51 -0.83
N THR A 162 17.16 -0.37 -0.22
CA THR A 162 17.45 -0.81 1.14
C THR A 162 18.80 -1.52 1.18
N PRO A 163 19.79 -1.03 1.97
CA PRO A 163 21.13 -1.58 2.00
C PRO A 163 21.17 -2.96 2.66
N ASP A 164 22.11 -3.80 2.21
CA ASP A 164 22.28 -5.17 2.75
C ASP A 164 22.61 -5.19 4.25
N GLY A 165 23.27 -4.16 4.77
CA GLY A 165 23.59 -4.03 6.19
C GLY A 165 22.39 -3.74 7.10
N LEU A 166 21.21 -3.39 6.54
CA LEU A 166 20.01 -3.23 7.36
C LEU A 166 19.51 -4.61 7.83
N ARG A 167 19.16 -4.75 9.11
CA ARG A 167 18.71 -6.03 9.68
C ARG A 167 17.34 -6.52 9.17
N ASN A 168 16.60 -5.67 8.44
CA ASN A 168 15.31 -5.98 7.84
C ASN A 168 15.32 -5.71 6.33
N TRP A 169 14.28 -6.13 5.63
CA TRP A 169 14.12 -5.99 4.18
C TRP A 169 13.80 -4.56 3.72
N GLY A 170 13.33 -3.70 4.64
CA GLY A 170 13.00 -2.31 4.36
C GLY A 170 12.78 -1.48 5.62
N ASP A 171 12.96 -0.17 5.53
CA ASP A 171 12.66 0.82 6.57
C ASP A 171 11.40 1.61 6.16
N GLY A 172 10.26 0.91 6.21
CA GLY A 172 8.97 1.51 5.89
C GLY A 172 8.53 2.54 6.92
N ARG A 173 8.30 3.76 6.49
CA ARG A 173 7.86 4.86 7.36
C ARG A 173 6.61 5.52 6.81
N THR A 174 5.76 5.96 7.73
CA THR A 174 4.58 6.75 7.38
C THR A 174 4.42 7.88 8.38
N PHE A 175 4.26 9.10 7.88
CA PHE A 175 3.93 10.27 8.68
C PHE A 175 2.51 10.73 8.32
N ILE A 176 1.65 10.93 9.32
CA ILE A 176 0.24 11.30 9.15
C ILE A 176 -0.01 12.57 9.95
N LEU A 177 -0.27 13.68 9.27
CA LEU A 177 -0.60 14.96 9.85
C LEU A 177 -2.12 15.13 9.95
N GLY A 178 -2.60 15.46 11.12
CA GLY A 178 -4.00 15.83 11.38
C GLY A 178 -4.16 17.27 11.86
N THR A 179 -5.39 17.70 12.08
CA THR A 179 -5.71 19.06 12.58
C THR A 179 -5.30 19.28 14.04
N ASP A 180 -5.16 18.23 14.82
CA ASP A 180 -4.92 18.29 16.26
C ASP A 180 -3.65 17.58 16.70
N GLY A 181 -2.88 17.05 15.76
CA GLY A 181 -1.65 16.32 16.05
C GLY A 181 -1.12 15.57 14.84
N TYR A 182 -0.14 14.69 15.08
CA TYR A 182 0.44 13.83 14.05
C TYR A 182 0.77 12.45 14.59
N ILE A 183 0.93 11.47 13.68
CA ILE A 183 1.40 10.11 13.96
C ILE A 183 2.59 9.82 13.04
N GLU A 184 3.67 9.25 13.58
CA GLU A 184 4.77 8.64 12.81
C GLU A 184 4.78 7.14 13.06
N LEU A 185 4.78 6.36 11.97
CA LEU A 185 4.95 4.91 11.99
C LEU A 185 6.35 4.54 11.53
N ARG A 186 7.02 3.69 12.29
CA ARG A 186 8.23 2.99 11.89
C ARG A 186 7.91 1.51 11.79
N LYS A 187 7.54 1.11 10.59
CA LYS A 187 7.18 -0.27 10.26
C LYS A 187 8.46 -1.09 10.07
N TYR A 188 8.52 -2.25 10.69
CA TYR A 188 9.57 -3.28 10.53
C TYR A 188 10.90 -2.97 11.18
N ILE A 189 11.30 -1.71 11.38
CA ILE A 189 12.57 -1.33 11.99
C ILE A 189 12.51 0.09 12.56
N ASP A 190 13.14 0.27 13.73
CA ASP A 190 13.54 1.56 14.26
C ASP A 190 15.01 1.47 14.71
N LEU A 191 15.89 2.24 14.07
CA LEU A 191 17.31 2.25 14.40
C LEU A 191 17.61 2.89 15.77
N ALA A 192 16.69 3.72 16.27
CA ALA A 192 16.81 4.37 17.58
C ALA A 192 16.21 3.54 18.72
N ALA A 193 15.55 2.43 18.42
CA ALA A 193 14.92 1.53 19.37
C ALA A 193 15.71 0.22 19.53
N ASP A 194 15.34 -0.58 20.53
CA ASP A 194 15.88 -1.92 20.69
C ASP A 194 15.58 -2.80 19.49
N LYS A 195 16.49 -3.74 19.17
CA LYS A 195 16.39 -4.61 17.98
C LYS A 195 15.12 -5.46 17.90
N LYS A 196 14.41 -5.63 19.01
CA LYS A 196 13.16 -6.40 19.07
C LYS A 196 11.92 -5.55 18.83
N GLN A 197 12.06 -4.23 18.77
CA GLN A 197 10.97 -3.29 18.54
C GLN A 197 10.86 -3.01 17.04
N GLU A 198 9.88 -3.63 16.40
CA GLU A 198 9.74 -3.62 14.94
C GLU A 198 8.56 -2.77 14.44
N ASN A 199 7.57 -2.48 15.33
CA ASN A 199 6.35 -1.75 14.99
C ASN A 199 6.16 -0.56 15.93
N MET A 200 6.99 0.48 15.75
CA MET A 200 6.95 1.66 16.61
C MET A 200 5.97 2.70 16.09
N VAL A 201 5.15 3.22 17.01
CA VAL A 201 4.22 4.32 16.78
C VAL A 201 4.56 5.47 17.69
N TYR A 202 4.79 6.62 17.08
CA TYR A 202 5.01 7.89 17.78
C TYR A 202 3.87 8.84 17.42
N TRP A 203 3.31 9.53 18.38
CA TRP A 203 2.32 10.57 18.09
C TRP A 203 2.38 11.69 19.12
N ALA A 204 2.01 12.86 18.66
CA ALA A 204 1.84 14.02 19.53
C ALA A 204 0.50 14.69 19.22
N ASN A 205 -0.16 15.16 20.26
CA ASN A 205 -1.40 15.91 20.18
C ASN A 205 -1.52 16.90 21.34
N ARG A 206 -2.68 17.53 21.53
CA ARG A 206 -2.90 18.49 22.62
C ARG A 206 -2.76 17.91 24.03
N LYS A 207 -2.74 16.57 24.20
CA LYS A 207 -2.62 15.89 25.49
C LYS A 207 -1.16 15.58 25.84
N GLY A 208 -0.24 15.58 24.86
CA GLY A 208 1.18 15.30 25.08
C GLY A 208 1.84 14.55 23.91
N GLU A 209 3.00 13.99 24.21
CA GLU A 209 3.84 13.19 23.33
C GLU A 209 3.79 11.73 23.78
N PHE A 210 3.68 10.82 22.83
CA PHE A 210 3.49 9.40 23.10
C PHE A 210 4.39 8.55 22.21
N ARG A 211 4.78 7.41 22.75
CA ARG A 211 5.52 6.36 22.06
C ARG A 211 4.93 5.01 22.46
N PHE A 212 4.72 4.13 21.48
CA PHE A 212 4.22 2.79 21.75
C PHE A 212 4.92 1.77 20.85
N ASP A 213 5.32 0.64 21.42
CA ASP A 213 5.77 -0.54 20.70
C ASP A 213 4.56 -1.47 20.47
N ALA A 214 4.08 -1.50 19.25
CA ALA A 214 2.93 -2.32 18.88
C ALA A 214 3.29 -3.80 18.65
N THR A 215 4.58 -4.15 18.65
CA THR A 215 5.07 -5.49 18.33
C THR A 215 4.47 -6.54 19.27
N GLY A 216 3.69 -7.46 18.73
CA GLY A 216 3.00 -8.52 19.47
C GLY A 216 1.89 -8.05 20.41
N GLN A 217 1.44 -6.78 20.31
CA GLN A 217 0.46 -6.18 21.22
C GLN A 217 -0.91 -5.94 20.57
N VAL A 218 -0.94 -5.70 19.26
CA VAL A 218 -2.15 -5.24 18.54
C VAL A 218 -2.76 -6.34 17.68
N GLY A 219 -1.92 -7.19 17.09
CA GLY A 219 -2.33 -8.31 16.25
C GLY A 219 -2.75 -7.90 14.82
N PHE A 220 -3.24 -8.90 14.07
CA PHE A 220 -3.52 -8.82 12.64
C PHE A 220 -4.97 -9.23 12.34
N PRO A 221 -5.95 -8.32 12.45
CA PRO A 221 -7.37 -8.67 12.35
C PRO A 221 -7.83 -9.00 10.91
N PHE A 222 -7.01 -8.68 9.90
CA PHE A 222 -7.42 -8.74 8.49
C PHE A 222 -7.90 -10.12 8.05
N PHE A 223 -7.10 -11.17 8.23
CA PHE A 223 -7.43 -12.50 7.71
C PHE A 223 -8.68 -13.10 8.35
N THR A 224 -8.89 -12.88 9.64
CA THR A 224 -10.12 -13.34 10.32
C THR A 224 -11.36 -12.67 9.73
N ARG A 225 -11.27 -11.35 9.46
CA ARG A 225 -12.36 -10.61 8.80
C ARG A 225 -12.55 -11.06 7.35
N LEU A 226 -11.47 -11.25 6.61
CA LEU A 226 -11.50 -11.69 5.22
C LEU A 226 -12.22 -13.05 5.06
N ILE A 227 -11.88 -14.03 5.92
CA ILE A 227 -12.53 -15.35 5.89
C ILE A 227 -14.04 -15.22 6.19
N ARG A 228 -14.40 -14.42 7.20
CA ARG A 228 -15.81 -14.12 7.50
C ARG A 228 -16.52 -13.45 6.34
N ASP A 229 -15.90 -12.46 5.71
CA ASP A 229 -16.45 -11.77 4.53
C ASP A 229 -16.73 -12.74 3.36
N CYS A 230 -15.91 -13.78 3.19
CA CYS A 230 -16.16 -14.82 2.19
C CYS A 230 -17.37 -15.69 2.56
N ILE A 231 -17.55 -16.01 3.84
CA ILE A 231 -18.67 -16.84 4.34
C ILE A 231 -19.98 -16.03 4.36
N ASP A 232 -19.94 -14.85 4.98
CA ASP A 232 -21.11 -14.02 5.26
C ASP A 232 -21.46 -13.07 4.10
N ARG A 233 -20.63 -13.04 3.06
CA ARG A 233 -20.74 -12.15 1.88
C ARG A 233 -20.73 -10.67 2.24
N THR A 234 -19.96 -10.30 3.27
CA THR A 234 -19.72 -8.92 3.73
C THR A 234 -18.40 -8.35 3.20
N GLU A 235 -18.06 -7.11 3.53
CA GLU A 235 -16.82 -6.42 3.12
C GLU A 235 -16.19 -5.67 4.31
N THR A 236 -16.06 -6.35 5.45
CA THR A 236 -15.55 -5.76 6.70
C THR A 236 -14.03 -5.67 6.78
N ALA A 237 -13.32 -6.55 6.06
CA ALA A 237 -11.86 -6.54 5.97
C ALA A 237 -11.35 -5.44 5.04
N MET A 238 -11.95 -5.37 3.85
CA MET A 238 -11.68 -4.37 2.82
C MET A 238 -12.80 -4.41 1.79
N THR A 239 -13.30 -3.24 1.39
CA THR A 239 -14.31 -3.18 0.33
C THR A 239 -13.68 -3.39 -1.05
N GLN A 240 -14.44 -3.98 -1.98
CA GLN A 240 -14.03 -4.10 -3.39
C GLN A 240 -13.75 -2.72 -4.00
N LYS A 241 -14.58 -1.72 -3.64
CA LYS A 241 -14.43 -0.33 -4.07
C LYS A 241 -13.05 0.20 -3.69
N HIS A 242 -12.64 0.04 -2.42
CA HIS A 242 -11.35 0.51 -1.93
C HIS A 242 -10.17 -0.20 -2.63
N ALA A 243 -10.21 -1.53 -2.72
CA ALA A 243 -9.15 -2.31 -3.35
C ALA A 243 -8.93 -1.91 -4.82
N PHE A 244 -10.02 -1.73 -5.58
CA PHE A 244 -9.95 -1.31 -6.98
C PHE A 244 -9.59 0.17 -7.17
N LYS A 245 -9.98 1.05 -6.23
CA LYS A 245 -9.55 2.45 -6.27
C LYS A 245 -8.04 2.57 -6.02
N ALA A 246 -7.49 1.84 -5.06
CA ALA A 246 -6.05 1.81 -4.84
C ALA A 246 -5.30 1.34 -6.09
N ALA A 247 -5.76 0.24 -6.73
CA ALA A 247 -5.18 -0.24 -7.99
C ALA A 247 -5.28 0.78 -9.12
N GLU A 248 -6.42 1.50 -9.24
CA GLU A 248 -6.61 2.56 -10.23
C GLU A 248 -5.60 3.70 -10.07
N LEU A 249 -5.39 4.16 -8.82
CA LEU A 249 -4.43 5.23 -8.53
C LEU A 249 -2.99 4.80 -8.87
N CYS A 250 -2.63 3.54 -8.61
CA CYS A 250 -1.32 3.01 -8.98
C CYS A 250 -1.11 3.02 -10.51
N LEU A 251 -2.12 2.58 -11.26
CA LEU A 251 -2.06 2.59 -12.72
C LEU A 251 -1.99 4.02 -13.28
N LYS A 252 -2.73 4.97 -12.68
CA LYS A 252 -2.64 6.39 -13.05
C LYS A 252 -1.27 6.98 -12.74
N ALA A 253 -0.70 6.70 -11.56
CA ALA A 253 0.63 7.16 -11.17
C ALA A 253 1.71 6.61 -12.11
N GLN A 254 1.63 5.32 -12.45
CA GLN A 254 2.57 4.70 -13.36
C GLN A 254 2.45 5.27 -14.77
N ALA A 255 1.23 5.48 -15.28
CA ALA A 255 1.01 6.08 -16.59
C ALA A 255 1.55 7.51 -16.67
N LEU A 256 1.31 8.33 -15.63
CA LEU A 256 1.83 9.70 -15.57
C LEU A 256 3.37 9.72 -15.54
N ALA A 257 4.00 8.83 -14.75
CA ALA A 257 5.46 8.70 -14.72
C ALA A 257 6.06 8.17 -16.04
N ASP A 258 5.26 7.48 -16.86
CA ASP A 258 5.67 7.01 -18.19
C ASP A 258 5.64 8.11 -19.25
N GLU A 259 4.87 9.18 -19.03
CA GLU A 259 4.78 10.34 -19.94
C GLU A 259 5.93 11.34 -19.72
N GLU A 260 6.59 11.33 -18.56
CA GLU A 260 7.76 12.15 -18.25
C GLU A 260 9.05 11.50 -18.82
N ILE A 261 9.27 11.63 -20.14
CA ILE A 261 10.51 11.21 -20.81
C ILE A 261 11.27 12.46 -21.32
#